data_428fac50bd66864cf2191e48b6f1ba39
#
_entry.id   428fac50bd66864cf2191e48b6f1ba39
#
_cell.length_a   1.000
_cell.length_b   1.000
_cell.length_c   1.000
_cell.angle_alpha   90.00
_cell.angle_beta   90.00
_cell.angle_gamma   90.00
#
_symmetry.space_group_name_H-M   'P 1'
#
loop_
_entity.id
_entity.type
_entity.pdbx_description
1 polymer ?
#
loop_
_entity_poly.entity_id
_entity_poly.type
_entity_poly.pdbx_seq_one_letter_code
_entity_poly.pdbx_strand_id
1 'polypeptide(L)'
;MIKHFSQFLPKKNAQFEEDEELMQGLPSAASMAIMSARVGSISDNKLGGWYSYRASKAGVNQVVKTFDNHLRTASGDKALAVALHPGTVKTEFSKEFWGGVKKEKLFEKEWVAERLVDVVRQVGAGGRGKFWDWDGKEVPP
;
A
#
# COMPACT_ATOMS: atom_id res chain seq x y z
N MET A 1 3.28 11.79 9.22
CA MET A 1 2.33 10.65 9.19
C MET A 1 2.88 9.47 10.00
N ILE A 2 3.94 8.75 9.61
CA ILE A 2 4.47 7.59 10.37
C ILE A 2 4.69 7.92 11.85
N LYS A 3 5.40 9.01 12.18
CA LYS A 3 5.67 9.45 13.56
C LYS A 3 4.39 9.59 14.43
N HIS A 4 3.27 9.99 13.83
CA HIS A 4 2.03 10.22 14.57
C HIS A 4 1.14 8.98 14.66
N PHE A 5 1.15 8.12 13.65
CA PHE A 5 0.27 6.96 13.60
C PHE A 5 0.91 5.66 14.08
N SER A 6 2.25 5.55 14.10
CA SER A 6 2.94 4.35 14.57
C SER A 6 2.63 4.00 16.04
N GLN A 7 2.29 4.98 16.86
CA GLN A 7 1.93 4.77 18.27
C GLN A 7 0.62 4.00 18.44
N PHE A 8 -0.26 3.97 17.43
CA PHE A 8 -1.51 3.21 17.44
C PHE A 8 -1.34 1.77 16.95
N LEU A 9 -0.17 1.42 16.44
CA LEU A 9 0.10 0.05 16.02
C LEU A 9 0.45 -0.81 17.24
N PRO A 10 -0.04 -2.06 17.28
CA PRO A 10 0.19 -2.94 18.40
C PRO A 10 1.67 -3.24 18.58
N LYS A 11 2.12 -3.29 19.83
CA LYS A 11 3.46 -3.76 20.19
C LYS A 11 3.50 -5.29 20.20
N LYS A 12 4.70 -5.87 20.16
CA LYS A 12 4.92 -7.31 20.11
C LYS A 12 4.25 -8.06 21.27
N ASN A 13 4.18 -7.43 22.44
CA ASN A 13 3.54 -7.99 23.65
C ASN A 13 2.06 -7.64 23.81
N ALA A 14 1.44 -6.92 22.87
CA ALA A 14 0.02 -6.63 22.89
C ALA A 14 -0.79 -7.93 22.86
N GLN A 15 -1.83 -8.02 23.69
CA GLN A 15 -2.82 -9.08 23.62
C GLN A 15 -4.04 -8.52 22.89
N PHE A 16 -4.61 -9.30 21.99
CA PHE A 16 -5.89 -9.01 21.36
C PHE A 16 -6.95 -9.89 22.03
N GLU A 17 -8.13 -9.33 22.24
CA GLU A 17 -9.29 -10.14 22.56
C GLU A 17 -9.63 -10.96 21.32
N GLU A 18 -9.72 -12.28 21.46
CA GLU A 18 -10.09 -13.21 20.40
C GLU A 18 -11.61 -13.26 20.27
N ASP A 19 -12.22 -12.17 19.87
CA ASP A 19 -13.62 -12.15 19.47
C ASP A 19 -13.68 -12.48 17.97
N GLU A 20 -13.98 -13.75 17.67
CA GLU A 20 -14.04 -14.26 16.30
C GLU A 20 -15.06 -13.50 15.45
N GLU A 21 -16.16 -13.04 16.03
CA GLU A 21 -17.20 -12.31 15.32
C GLU A 21 -16.73 -10.91 14.91
N LEU A 22 -16.05 -10.21 15.82
CA LEU A 22 -15.45 -8.89 15.53
C LEU A 22 -14.26 -8.97 14.58
N MET A 23 -13.54 -10.08 14.57
CA MET A 23 -12.37 -10.26 13.70
C MET A 23 -12.71 -10.73 12.29
N GLN A 24 -13.96 -11.12 12.03
CA GLN A 24 -14.39 -11.61 10.73
C GLN A 24 -14.19 -10.54 9.64
N GLY A 25 -13.42 -10.87 8.60
CA GLY A 25 -13.15 -9.99 7.48
C GLY A 25 -12.12 -8.89 7.75
N LEU A 26 -11.49 -8.87 8.95
CA LEU A 26 -10.37 -7.99 9.23
C LEU A 26 -9.04 -8.65 8.80
N PRO A 27 -8.00 -7.85 8.49
CA PRO A 27 -6.67 -8.38 8.22
C PRO A 27 -6.09 -9.04 9.48
N SER A 28 -5.26 -10.07 9.29
CA SER A 28 -4.58 -10.81 10.37
C SER A 28 -3.58 -9.99 11.19
N ALA A 29 -3.26 -8.78 10.74
CA ALA A 29 -2.34 -7.85 11.40
C ALA A 29 -2.82 -6.41 11.19
N ALA A 30 -2.51 -5.54 12.15
CA ALA A 30 -2.71 -4.11 11.95
C ALA A 30 -1.85 -3.62 10.78
N SER A 31 -2.48 -3.01 9.78
CA SER A 31 -1.82 -2.68 8.52
C SER A 31 -1.71 -1.18 8.32
N MET A 32 -0.49 -0.68 8.08
CA MET A 32 -0.27 0.68 7.62
C MET A 32 -0.04 0.67 6.10
N ALA A 33 -1.11 0.95 5.35
CA ALA A 33 -1.06 1.05 3.90
C ALA A 33 -0.77 2.49 3.47
N ILE A 34 0.26 2.69 2.65
CA ILE A 34 0.66 4.02 2.17
C ILE A 34 0.52 4.07 0.65
N MET A 35 -0.21 5.07 0.17
CA MET A 35 -0.46 5.26 -1.26
C MET A 35 0.81 5.68 -1.99
N SER A 36 1.27 4.79 -2.88
CA SER A 36 2.35 5.02 -3.81
C SER A 36 1.83 5.08 -5.26
N ALA A 37 2.68 4.89 -6.22
CA ALA A 37 2.34 4.75 -7.63
C ALA A 37 3.39 3.91 -8.34
N ARG A 38 2.99 3.14 -9.35
CA ARG A 38 3.87 2.25 -10.13
C ARG A 38 5.09 2.98 -10.72
N VAL A 39 4.94 4.27 -11.01
CA VAL A 39 6.06 5.11 -11.47
C VAL A 39 7.21 5.23 -10.46
N GLY A 40 6.98 4.90 -9.18
CA GLY A 40 8.00 4.82 -8.14
C GLY A 40 8.84 3.53 -8.19
N SER A 41 8.45 2.54 -8.99
CA SER A 41 9.26 1.35 -9.24
C SER A 41 10.45 1.69 -10.12
N ILE A 42 11.65 1.36 -9.68
CA ILE A 42 12.88 1.54 -10.46
C ILE A 42 12.98 0.46 -11.54
N SER A 43 12.67 -0.79 -11.17
CA SER A 43 12.73 -1.94 -12.06
C SER A 43 11.69 -1.88 -13.20
N ASP A 44 10.51 -1.30 -12.93
CA ASP A 44 9.41 -1.18 -13.90
C ASP A 44 9.52 0.09 -14.76
N ASN A 45 10.54 0.93 -14.55
CA ASN A 45 10.74 2.16 -15.29
C ASN A 45 11.31 1.90 -16.68
N LYS A 46 10.44 1.75 -17.68
CA LYS A 46 10.80 1.55 -19.09
C LYS A 46 10.69 2.82 -19.94
N LEU A 47 9.94 3.82 -19.48
CA LEU A 47 9.57 4.99 -20.27
C LEU A 47 10.35 6.26 -19.89
N GLY A 48 10.91 6.33 -18.70
CA GLY A 48 11.50 7.57 -18.19
C GLY A 48 10.47 8.67 -17.94
N GLY A 49 10.89 9.92 -17.95
CA GLY A 49 10.04 11.08 -17.67
C GLY A 49 9.61 11.18 -16.20
N TRP A 50 8.83 12.20 -15.87
CA TRP A 50 8.24 12.45 -14.54
C TRP A 50 9.23 12.36 -13.37
N TYR A 51 10.43 12.91 -13.55
CA TYR A 51 11.57 12.74 -12.64
C TYR A 51 11.21 12.96 -11.17
N SER A 52 10.62 14.10 -10.83
CA SER A 52 10.25 14.43 -9.45
C SER A 52 9.17 13.51 -8.89
N TYR A 53 8.17 13.14 -9.71
CA TYR A 53 7.11 12.26 -9.28
C TYR A 53 7.64 10.83 -9.06
N ARG A 54 8.47 10.30 -9.96
CA ARG A 54 9.14 9.01 -9.80
C ARG A 54 10.00 9.00 -8.53
N ALA A 55 10.86 9.99 -8.36
CA ALA A 55 11.72 10.11 -7.19
C ALA A 55 10.92 10.16 -5.89
N SER A 56 9.82 10.93 -5.85
CA SER A 56 8.95 11.02 -4.69
C SER A 56 8.30 9.69 -4.34
N LYS A 57 7.81 8.94 -5.33
CA LYS A 57 7.15 7.65 -5.10
C LYS A 57 8.13 6.50 -4.82
N ALA A 58 9.33 6.53 -5.39
CA ALA A 58 10.43 5.66 -4.99
C ALA A 58 10.81 5.90 -3.51
N GLY A 59 10.85 7.16 -3.10
CA GLY A 59 11.03 7.53 -1.69
C GLY A 59 9.93 6.98 -0.78
N VAL A 60 8.66 7.03 -1.21
CA VAL A 60 7.54 6.40 -0.48
C VAL A 60 7.75 4.90 -0.33
N ASN A 61 8.12 4.19 -1.40
CA ASN A 61 8.37 2.75 -1.37
C ASN A 61 9.50 2.41 -0.38
N GLN A 62 10.60 3.20 -0.39
CA GLN A 62 11.69 3.03 0.54
C GLN A 62 11.26 3.30 1.99
N VAL A 63 10.46 4.33 2.23
CA VAL A 63 9.93 4.65 3.57
C VAL A 63 9.06 3.52 4.10
N VAL A 64 8.18 2.95 3.27
CA VAL A 64 7.34 1.79 3.63
C VAL A 64 8.20 0.60 4.03
N LYS A 65 9.20 0.26 3.21
CA LYS A 65 10.12 -0.84 3.49
C LYS A 65 10.88 -0.64 4.80
N THR A 66 11.41 0.55 5.00
CA THR A 66 12.15 0.90 6.22
C THR A 66 11.25 0.82 7.46
N PHE A 67 10.02 1.32 7.33
CA PHE A 67 9.06 1.28 8.43
C PHE A 67 8.60 -0.15 8.75
N ASP A 68 8.36 -0.99 7.74
CA ASP A 68 8.06 -2.40 7.98
C ASP A 68 9.19 -3.13 8.71
N ASN A 69 10.43 -2.87 8.34
CA ASN A 69 11.59 -3.42 9.05
C ASN A 69 11.61 -3.01 10.54
N HIS A 70 11.25 -1.75 10.84
CA HIS A 70 11.06 -1.30 12.22
C HIS A 70 9.91 -2.06 12.91
N LEU A 71 8.77 -2.25 12.26
CA LEU A 71 7.63 -2.97 12.81
C LEU A 71 7.94 -4.44 13.10
N ARG A 72 8.79 -5.10 12.32
CA ARG A 72 9.25 -6.47 12.61
C ARG A 72 9.85 -6.58 14.01
N THR A 73 10.59 -5.59 14.44
CA THR A 73 11.20 -5.55 15.77
C THR A 73 10.19 -5.11 16.83
N ALA A 74 9.43 -4.04 16.56
CA ALA A 74 8.54 -3.40 17.54
C ALA A 74 7.23 -4.15 17.77
N SER A 75 6.68 -4.77 16.72
CA SER A 75 5.33 -5.37 16.67
C SER A 75 5.33 -6.85 16.33
N GLY A 76 6.45 -7.41 15.82
CA GLY A 76 6.46 -8.78 15.28
C GLY A 76 5.51 -8.90 14.09
N ASP A 77 4.66 -9.93 14.11
CA ASP A 77 3.65 -10.17 13.08
C ASP A 77 2.30 -9.49 13.36
N LYS A 78 2.20 -8.73 14.46
CA LYS A 78 0.97 -8.01 14.84
C LYS A 78 0.74 -6.71 14.08
N ALA A 79 1.78 -6.17 13.43
CA ALA A 79 1.66 -5.02 12.55
C ALA A 79 2.60 -5.12 11.36
N LEU A 80 2.17 -4.56 10.24
CA LEU A 80 2.94 -4.51 8.99
C LEU A 80 2.72 -3.19 8.24
N ALA A 81 3.61 -2.88 7.31
CA ALA A 81 3.44 -1.76 6.40
C ALA A 81 3.52 -2.24 4.95
N VAL A 82 2.70 -1.64 4.07
CA VAL A 82 2.69 -1.92 2.63
C VAL A 82 2.53 -0.64 1.83
N ALA A 83 3.08 -0.62 0.62
CA ALA A 83 2.79 0.40 -0.37
C ALA A 83 1.68 -0.09 -1.31
N LEU A 84 0.81 0.83 -1.76
CA LEU A 84 -0.29 0.53 -2.66
C LEU A 84 -0.21 1.36 -3.94
N HIS A 85 -0.48 0.72 -5.08
CA HIS A 85 -0.69 1.37 -6.37
C HIS A 85 -2.16 1.24 -6.78
N PRO A 86 -2.90 2.36 -6.87
CA PRO A 86 -4.33 2.32 -7.19
C PRO A 86 -4.64 2.14 -8.69
N GLY A 87 -3.64 2.11 -9.56
CA GLY A 87 -3.85 2.29 -11.00
C GLY A 87 -4.12 3.75 -11.35
N THR A 88 -4.68 4.00 -12.52
CA THR A 88 -5.15 5.34 -12.91
C THR A 88 -6.60 5.50 -12.51
N VAL A 89 -6.86 6.32 -11.51
CA VAL A 89 -8.20 6.52 -10.92
C VAL A 89 -8.77 7.84 -11.40
N LYS A 90 -10.04 7.87 -11.76
CA LYS A 90 -10.77 9.10 -12.17
C LYS A 90 -10.89 10.06 -11.00
N THR A 91 -9.96 10.99 -10.91
CA THR A 91 -9.91 12.07 -9.93
C THR A 91 -9.48 13.36 -10.61
N GLU A 92 -9.74 14.51 -10.01
CA GLU A 92 -9.25 15.77 -10.55
C GLU A 92 -7.72 15.79 -10.72
N PHE A 93 -6.99 15.10 -9.84
CA PHE A 93 -5.53 14.98 -9.91
C PHE A 93 -5.05 14.27 -11.18
N SER A 94 -5.78 13.26 -11.66
CA SER A 94 -5.38 12.45 -12.82
C SER A 94 -6.02 12.90 -14.15
N LYS A 95 -6.90 13.88 -14.12
CA LYS A 95 -7.78 14.27 -15.24
C LYS A 95 -7.02 14.57 -16.53
N GLU A 96 -5.91 15.27 -16.43
CA GLU A 96 -5.06 15.61 -17.58
C GLU A 96 -4.43 14.40 -18.28
N PHE A 97 -4.35 13.26 -17.61
CA PHE A 97 -3.74 12.03 -18.14
C PHE A 97 -4.75 11.06 -18.77
N TRP A 98 -6.06 11.28 -18.60
CA TRP A 98 -7.10 10.32 -19.03
C TRP A 98 -7.05 10.04 -20.53
N GLY A 99 -6.73 11.04 -21.35
CA GLY A 99 -6.66 10.89 -22.82
C GLY A 99 -5.60 9.89 -23.29
N GLY A 100 -4.57 9.66 -22.49
CA GLY A 100 -3.50 8.69 -22.79
C GLY A 100 -3.69 7.31 -22.15
N VAL A 101 -4.75 7.11 -21.37
CA VAL A 101 -5.01 5.86 -20.66
C VAL A 101 -6.09 5.06 -21.36
N LYS A 102 -5.83 3.76 -21.58
CA LYS A 102 -6.84 2.85 -22.10
C LYS A 102 -8.06 2.80 -21.17
N LYS A 103 -9.27 2.79 -21.72
CA LYS A 103 -10.53 2.84 -20.94
C LYS A 103 -10.59 1.77 -19.86
N GLU A 104 -10.13 0.55 -20.16
CA GLU A 104 -10.07 -0.57 -19.22
C GLU A 104 -9.03 -0.43 -18.11
N LYS A 105 -8.19 0.60 -18.15
CA LYS A 105 -7.18 0.94 -17.11
C LYS A 105 -7.48 2.26 -16.41
N LEU A 106 -8.63 2.86 -16.68
CA LEU A 106 -9.10 4.09 -16.05
C LEU A 106 -10.28 3.74 -15.14
N PHE A 107 -10.01 3.72 -13.86
CA PHE A 107 -10.91 3.15 -12.85
C PHE A 107 -11.75 4.20 -12.13
N GLU A 108 -12.96 3.82 -11.73
CA GLU A 108 -13.78 4.61 -10.81
C GLU A 108 -13.20 4.56 -9.40
N LYS A 109 -13.31 5.66 -8.66
CA LYS A 109 -12.68 5.79 -7.34
C LYS A 109 -13.26 4.84 -6.30
N GLU A 110 -14.57 4.59 -6.34
CA GLU A 110 -15.27 3.67 -5.45
C GLU A 110 -14.78 2.23 -5.67
N TRP A 111 -14.73 1.79 -6.91
CA TRP A 111 -14.25 0.47 -7.28
C TRP A 111 -12.80 0.22 -6.82
N VAL A 112 -11.91 1.20 -7.05
CA VAL A 112 -10.51 1.08 -6.62
C VAL A 112 -10.40 1.04 -5.10
N ALA A 113 -11.20 1.83 -4.39
CA ALA A 113 -11.18 1.82 -2.93
C ALA A 113 -11.52 0.44 -2.36
N GLU A 114 -12.56 -0.21 -2.89
CA GLU A 114 -12.94 -1.59 -2.53
C GLU A 114 -11.79 -2.57 -2.82
N ARG A 115 -11.21 -2.53 -4.03
CA ARG A 115 -10.09 -3.39 -4.41
C ARG A 115 -8.87 -3.23 -3.49
N LEU A 116 -8.51 -2.00 -3.16
CA LEU A 116 -7.37 -1.75 -2.27
C LEU A 116 -7.63 -2.23 -0.83
N VAL A 117 -8.87 -2.12 -0.34
CA VAL A 117 -9.26 -2.70 0.95
C VAL A 117 -9.13 -4.23 0.91
N ASP A 118 -9.56 -4.88 -0.16
CA ASP A 118 -9.41 -6.33 -0.33
C ASP A 118 -7.93 -6.74 -0.37
N VAL A 119 -7.09 -5.98 -1.07
CA VAL A 119 -5.63 -6.22 -1.07
C VAL A 119 -5.06 -6.14 0.35
N VAL A 120 -5.40 -5.09 1.11
CA VAL A 120 -4.92 -4.93 2.50
C VAL A 120 -5.40 -6.06 3.40
N ARG A 121 -6.63 -6.55 3.22
CA ARG A 121 -7.18 -7.70 3.96
C ARG A 121 -6.43 -9.00 3.69
N GLN A 122 -5.98 -9.19 2.46
CA GLN A 122 -5.32 -10.41 2.00
C GLN A 122 -3.81 -10.41 2.24
N VAL A 123 -3.19 -9.23 2.34
CA VAL A 123 -1.75 -9.11 2.59
C VAL A 123 -1.44 -9.50 4.03
N GLY A 124 -0.94 -10.71 4.21
CA GLY A 124 -0.44 -11.22 5.50
C GLY A 124 1.05 -10.94 5.69
N ALA A 125 1.64 -11.60 6.71
CA ALA A 125 3.06 -11.46 7.06
C ALA A 125 4.02 -11.72 5.88
N GLY A 126 3.68 -12.58 4.95
CA GLY A 126 4.49 -12.85 3.73
C GLY A 126 4.52 -11.70 2.72
N GLY A 127 3.53 -10.81 2.77
CA GLY A 127 3.41 -9.67 1.85
C GLY A 127 3.87 -8.33 2.42
N ARG A 128 4.33 -8.32 3.66
CA ARG A 128 4.73 -7.11 4.39
C ARG A 128 5.97 -6.42 3.79
N GLY A 129 6.02 -5.12 3.87
CA GLY A 129 7.14 -4.32 3.39
C GLY A 129 7.29 -4.30 1.87
N LYS A 130 6.23 -4.71 1.14
CA LYS A 130 6.18 -4.80 -0.31
C LYS A 130 5.25 -3.76 -0.90
N PHE A 131 5.24 -3.70 -2.22
CA PHE A 131 4.44 -2.79 -3.01
C PHE A 131 3.42 -3.58 -3.84
N TRP A 132 2.12 -3.31 -3.65
CA TRP A 132 1.00 -4.06 -4.22
C TRP A 132 0.16 -3.17 -5.13
N ASP A 133 -0.28 -3.69 -6.25
CA ASP A 133 -1.26 -2.99 -7.06
C ASP A 133 -2.71 -3.35 -6.67
N TRP A 134 -3.65 -2.64 -7.27
CA TRP A 134 -5.09 -2.81 -7.07
C TRP A 134 -5.62 -4.23 -7.40
N ASP A 135 -4.87 -5.02 -8.16
CA ASP A 135 -5.18 -6.41 -8.53
C ASP A 135 -4.51 -7.43 -7.58
N GLY A 136 -3.88 -6.98 -6.51
CA GLY A 136 -3.17 -7.82 -5.56
C GLY A 136 -1.87 -8.41 -6.11
N LYS A 137 -1.32 -7.82 -7.15
CA LYS A 137 -0.03 -8.22 -7.72
C LYS A 137 1.10 -7.39 -7.14
N GLU A 138 2.21 -8.05 -6.81
CA GLU A 138 3.41 -7.37 -6.36
C GLU A 138 4.00 -6.53 -7.50
N VAL A 139 4.22 -5.25 -7.22
CA VAL A 139 4.96 -4.35 -8.12
C VAL A 139 6.43 -4.43 -7.72
N PRO A 140 7.36 -4.71 -8.64
CA PRO A 140 8.78 -4.78 -8.31
C PRO A 140 9.30 -3.41 -7.86
N PRO A 141 10.34 -3.38 -7.01
CA PRO A 141 10.93 -2.14 -6.49
C PRO A 141 11.67 -1.31 -7.54
#